data_c6cba55d4b76c8957772057e457bc0aa
#
_entry.id   c6cba55d4b76c8957772057e457bc0aa
#
_cell.length_a   1.000
_cell.length_b   1.000
_cell.length_c   1.000
_cell.angle_alpha   90.00
_cell.angle_beta   90.00
_cell.angle_gamma   90.00
#
_symmetry.space_group_name_H-M   'P 1'
#
loop_
_entity.id
_entity.type
_entity.pdbx_description
1 polymer ?
#
loop_
_entity_poly.entity_id
_entity_poly.type
_entity_poly.pdbx_seq_one_letter_code
_entity_poly.pdbx_strand_id
1 'polypeptide(L)'
;MGAQKFINPDNEKQSVEIEECKLDKKQDDFESRSNRIPEVDEFYVDLGMQYRLAQVMNSKSKSFNNEIPIHIALMGHMGTGKDHDIEQFAAKLKFPYYRIPLSGEVRDVTLLGSVQLYGDGKGGTESRWQDGELTRALRGPAIVNLSELNAAGPEVLFALHSLLDRHRKLELPNGEAVSYTHLTLPTK
;
A
#
# COMPACT_ATOMS: atom_id res chain seq x y z
N MET A 1 3.38 -23.37 3.16
CA MET A 1 3.58 -22.01 2.63
C MET A 1 2.43 -21.79 1.67
N GLY A 2 1.57 -20.80 1.92
CA GLY A 2 0.47 -20.48 1.04
C GLY A 2 0.98 -19.62 -0.13
N ALA A 3 0.70 -20.03 -1.33
CA ALA A 3 0.85 -19.21 -2.51
C ALA A 3 -0.51 -19.16 -3.22
N GLN A 4 -0.84 -18.00 -3.77
CA GLN A 4 -2.07 -17.82 -4.52
C GLN A 4 -1.74 -17.86 -6.01
N LYS A 5 -2.54 -18.62 -6.74
CA LYS A 5 -2.40 -18.77 -8.18
C LYS A 5 -3.46 -17.93 -8.90
N PHE A 6 -3.00 -17.05 -9.78
CA PHE A 6 -3.83 -16.19 -10.60
C PHE A 6 -3.76 -16.66 -12.05
N ILE A 7 -4.90 -17.01 -12.62
CA ILE A 7 -5.01 -17.59 -13.96
C ILE A 7 -5.35 -16.49 -14.97
N ASN A 8 -4.71 -16.51 -16.14
CA ASN A 8 -5.04 -15.59 -17.21
C ASN A 8 -6.44 -15.93 -17.78
N PRO A 9 -7.41 -14.99 -17.72
CA PRO A 9 -8.76 -15.24 -18.22
C PRO A 9 -8.81 -15.51 -19.73
N ASP A 10 -7.85 -14.96 -20.49
CA ASP A 10 -7.78 -15.14 -21.95
C ASP A 10 -6.98 -16.39 -22.34
N ASN A 11 -6.23 -16.99 -21.43
CA ASN A 11 -5.42 -18.18 -21.66
C ASN A 11 -5.15 -18.95 -20.36
N GLU A 12 -5.97 -19.93 -20.05
CA GLU A 12 -5.92 -20.73 -18.83
C GLU A 12 -4.58 -21.48 -18.61
N LYS A 13 -3.76 -21.64 -19.65
CA LYS A 13 -2.42 -22.23 -19.53
C LYS A 13 -1.40 -21.28 -18.91
N GLN A 14 -1.71 -19.99 -18.86
CA GLN A 14 -0.86 -18.98 -18.25
C GLN A 14 -1.36 -18.64 -16.84
N SER A 15 -0.46 -18.69 -15.89
CA SER A 15 -0.76 -18.31 -14.52
C SER A 15 0.44 -17.66 -13.85
N VAL A 16 0.16 -16.86 -12.82
CA VAL A 16 1.17 -16.22 -11.96
C VAL A 16 0.91 -16.69 -10.53
N GLU A 17 1.96 -17.14 -9.85
CA GLU A 17 1.91 -17.52 -8.44
C GLU A 17 2.57 -16.43 -7.60
N ILE A 18 1.90 -16.02 -6.54
CA ILE A 18 2.38 -15.01 -5.59
C ILE A 18 2.28 -15.58 -4.18
N GLU A 19 3.35 -15.44 -3.41
CA GLU A 19 3.34 -15.84 -2.00
C GLU A 19 2.44 -14.93 -1.17
N GLU A 20 1.72 -15.53 -0.22
CA GLU A 20 0.93 -14.77 0.76
C GLU A 20 1.84 -13.95 1.67
N CYS A 21 1.38 -12.79 2.09
CA CYS A 21 2.08 -11.93 3.02
C CYS A 21 2.27 -12.62 4.37
N LYS A 22 3.44 -12.45 4.97
CA LYS A 22 3.74 -12.90 6.33
C LYS A 22 4.03 -11.69 7.18
N LEU A 23 3.14 -11.42 8.10
CA LEU A 23 3.37 -10.41 9.13
C LEU A 23 4.23 -11.00 10.25
N ASP A 24 5.23 -10.24 10.69
CA ASP A 24 6.04 -10.62 11.84
C ASP A 24 5.28 -10.36 13.14
N LYS A 25 4.95 -11.43 13.86
CA LYS A 25 4.23 -11.37 15.14
C LYS A 25 4.98 -10.65 16.26
N LYS A 26 6.27 -10.38 16.06
CA LYS A 26 7.10 -9.68 17.04
C LYS A 26 7.11 -8.17 16.86
N GLN A 27 6.51 -7.67 15.79
CA GLN A 27 6.39 -6.23 15.56
C GLN A 27 5.29 -5.64 16.44
N ASP A 28 5.55 -4.47 17.01
CA ASP A 28 4.62 -3.78 17.92
C ASP A 28 3.29 -3.41 17.23
N ASP A 29 3.27 -3.31 15.91
CA ASP A 29 2.09 -2.96 15.12
C ASP A 29 1.37 -4.18 14.49
N PHE A 30 1.76 -5.42 14.86
CA PHE A 30 1.21 -6.65 14.29
C PHE A 30 -0.32 -6.70 14.34
N GLU A 31 -0.93 -6.42 15.49
CA GLU A 31 -2.40 -6.45 15.64
C GLU A 31 -3.07 -5.41 14.74
N SER A 32 -2.54 -4.19 14.72
CA SER A 32 -3.07 -3.12 13.88
C SER A 32 -3.01 -3.47 12.39
N ARG A 33 -1.94 -4.11 11.95
CA ARG A 33 -1.77 -4.57 10.56
C ARG A 33 -2.63 -5.77 10.24
N SER A 34 -2.69 -6.74 11.15
CA SER A 34 -3.51 -7.94 10.99
C SER A 34 -4.99 -7.60 10.82
N ASN A 35 -5.49 -6.63 11.59
CA ASN A 35 -6.86 -6.15 11.51
C ASN A 35 -7.18 -5.38 10.20
N ARG A 36 -6.16 -5.03 9.42
CA ARG A 36 -6.31 -4.38 8.11
C ARG A 36 -6.28 -5.36 6.94
N ILE A 37 -6.15 -6.65 7.19
CA ILE A 37 -6.29 -7.66 6.13
C ILE A 37 -7.78 -7.80 5.83
N PRO A 38 -8.22 -7.49 4.59
CA PRO A 38 -9.63 -7.59 4.25
C PRO A 38 -10.12 -9.05 4.25
N GLU A 39 -11.41 -9.22 4.44
CA GLU A 39 -12.05 -10.51 4.24
C GLU A 39 -12.24 -10.79 2.75
N VAL A 40 -12.16 -12.07 2.38
CA VAL A 40 -12.43 -12.49 1.01
C VAL A 40 -13.94 -12.46 0.79
N ASP A 41 -14.39 -11.70 -0.19
CA ASP A 41 -15.79 -11.67 -0.61
C ASP A 41 -16.09 -12.91 -1.46
N GLU A 42 -16.94 -13.78 -0.98
CA GLU A 42 -17.37 -15.01 -1.67
C GLU A 42 -18.16 -14.73 -2.96
N PHE A 43 -18.76 -13.56 -3.08
CA PHE A 43 -19.53 -13.13 -4.25
C PHE A 43 -18.69 -12.34 -5.27
N TYR A 44 -17.43 -12.08 -4.96
CA TYR A 44 -16.55 -11.35 -5.87
C TYR A 44 -16.26 -12.14 -7.14
N VAL A 45 -16.57 -11.55 -8.28
CA VAL A 45 -16.27 -12.10 -9.61
C VAL A 45 -15.09 -11.36 -10.22
N ASP A 46 -13.98 -12.08 -10.41
CA ASP A 46 -12.79 -11.53 -11.07
C ASP A 46 -12.99 -11.48 -12.59
N LEU A 47 -13.00 -10.30 -13.15
CA LEU A 47 -13.05 -10.05 -14.59
C LEU A 47 -11.65 -9.97 -15.24
N GLY A 48 -10.64 -10.57 -14.61
CA GLY A 48 -9.26 -10.62 -15.09
C GLY A 48 -8.35 -9.55 -14.50
N MET A 49 -8.84 -8.71 -13.58
CA MET A 49 -8.04 -7.69 -12.92
C MET A 49 -7.00 -8.32 -11.99
N GLN A 50 -7.37 -9.36 -11.25
CA GLN A 50 -6.51 -10.06 -10.32
C GLN A 50 -5.24 -10.61 -11.00
N TYR A 51 -5.41 -11.23 -12.16
CA TYR A 51 -4.27 -11.73 -12.94
C TYR A 51 -3.34 -10.58 -13.40
N ARG A 52 -3.90 -9.46 -13.84
CA ARG A 52 -3.12 -8.29 -14.27
C ARG A 52 -2.35 -7.67 -13.10
N LEU A 53 -2.99 -7.52 -11.95
CA LEU A 53 -2.32 -7.07 -10.72
C LEU A 53 -1.18 -8.02 -10.34
N ALA A 54 -1.43 -9.33 -10.37
CA ALA A 54 -0.44 -10.35 -10.09
C ALA A 54 0.74 -10.31 -11.07
N GLN A 55 0.49 -10.12 -12.37
CA GLN A 55 1.55 -9.96 -13.36
C GLN A 55 2.45 -8.76 -13.05
N VAL A 56 1.85 -7.62 -12.73
CA VAL A 56 2.62 -6.41 -12.42
C VAL A 56 3.43 -6.59 -11.15
N MET A 57 2.83 -7.15 -10.10
CA MET A 57 3.56 -7.45 -8.86
C MET A 57 4.73 -8.41 -9.07
N ASN A 58 4.57 -9.42 -9.94
CA ASN A 58 5.60 -10.41 -10.23
C ASN A 58 6.58 -9.96 -11.34
N SER A 59 6.27 -8.89 -12.08
CA SER A 59 7.15 -8.41 -13.14
C SER A 59 8.40 -7.78 -12.55
N LYS A 60 9.52 -8.48 -12.70
CA LYS A 60 10.82 -7.87 -12.51
C LYS A 60 11.02 -6.89 -13.65
N SER A 61 11.10 -5.60 -13.38
CA SER A 61 11.51 -4.64 -14.38
C SER A 61 12.91 -5.04 -14.88
N LYS A 62 12.98 -5.62 -16.07
CA LYS A 62 14.24 -5.99 -16.72
C LYS A 62 15.04 -4.78 -17.21
N SER A 63 14.42 -3.63 -17.22
CA SER A 63 15.06 -2.35 -17.55
C SER A 63 15.59 -1.73 -16.27
N PHE A 64 16.87 -1.47 -16.19
CA PHE A 64 17.56 -0.84 -15.06
C PHE A 64 17.75 -1.71 -13.81
N ASN A 65 18.38 -2.87 -13.95
CA ASN A 65 18.88 -3.68 -12.82
C ASN A 65 17.89 -3.99 -11.69
N ASN A 66 16.59 -4.16 -11.98
CA ASN A 66 15.54 -4.45 -11.01
C ASN A 66 15.28 -3.36 -9.93
N GLU A 67 15.71 -2.14 -10.13
CA GLU A 67 15.64 -1.11 -9.08
C GLU A 67 14.45 -0.14 -9.23
N ILE A 68 13.71 -0.19 -10.33
CA ILE A 68 12.58 0.72 -10.53
C ILE A 68 11.31 0.13 -9.93
N PRO A 69 10.66 0.83 -8.99
CA PRO A 69 9.37 0.39 -8.48
C PRO A 69 8.32 0.47 -9.58
N ILE A 70 7.45 -0.52 -9.62
CA ILE A 70 6.29 -0.49 -10.52
C ILE A 70 5.09 -0.06 -9.71
N HIS A 71 4.52 1.08 -10.09
CA HIS A 71 3.25 1.55 -9.55
C HIS A 71 2.14 1.28 -10.55
N ILE A 72 0.97 0.93 -10.05
CA ILE A 72 -0.19 0.61 -10.88
C ILE A 72 -1.16 1.77 -10.80
N ALA A 73 -1.54 2.32 -11.95
CA ALA A 73 -2.61 3.30 -12.05
C ALA A 73 -3.86 2.63 -12.66
N LEU A 74 -4.94 2.54 -11.89
CA LEU A 74 -6.22 2.05 -12.37
C LEU A 74 -7.09 3.23 -12.79
N MET A 75 -7.41 3.30 -14.07
CA MET A 75 -8.26 4.34 -14.65
C MET A 75 -9.59 3.75 -15.11
N GLY A 76 -10.68 4.46 -14.89
CA GLY A 76 -12.02 4.03 -15.28
C GLY A 76 -13.11 4.83 -14.59
N HIS A 77 -14.33 4.67 -15.06
CA HIS A 77 -15.49 5.39 -14.50
C HIS A 77 -15.72 5.08 -13.02
N MET A 78 -16.36 6.01 -12.34
CA MET A 78 -16.81 5.82 -10.96
C MET A 78 -17.76 4.61 -10.89
N GLY A 79 -17.69 3.82 -9.82
CA GLY A 79 -18.57 2.67 -9.61
C GLY A 79 -18.17 1.39 -10.35
N THR A 80 -17.04 1.34 -11.08
CA THR A 80 -16.59 0.14 -11.79
C THR A 80 -15.85 -0.89 -10.93
N GLY A 81 -15.85 -0.74 -9.60
CA GLY A 81 -15.29 -1.73 -8.68
C GLY A 81 -13.76 -1.69 -8.51
N LYS A 82 -13.06 -0.69 -9.05
CA LYS A 82 -11.59 -0.60 -8.99
C LYS A 82 -11.00 -0.79 -7.57
N ASP A 83 -11.56 -0.11 -6.59
CA ASP A 83 -11.11 -0.20 -5.19
C ASP A 83 -11.36 -1.60 -4.62
N HIS A 84 -12.52 -2.19 -4.96
CA HIS A 84 -12.88 -3.53 -4.55
C HIS A 84 -11.98 -4.60 -5.17
N ASP A 85 -11.59 -4.44 -6.43
CA ASP A 85 -10.62 -5.32 -7.09
C ASP A 85 -9.28 -5.35 -6.35
N ILE A 86 -8.77 -4.17 -5.91
CA ILE A 86 -7.51 -4.07 -5.15
C ILE A 86 -7.68 -4.68 -3.76
N GLU A 87 -8.80 -4.40 -3.10
CA GLU A 87 -9.13 -4.94 -1.78
C GLU A 87 -9.18 -6.46 -1.79
N GLN A 88 -9.89 -7.05 -2.76
CA GLN A 88 -9.96 -8.50 -2.92
C GLN A 88 -8.61 -9.13 -3.31
N PHE A 89 -7.78 -8.41 -4.04
CA PHE A 89 -6.41 -8.82 -4.30
C PHE A 89 -5.58 -8.87 -3.01
N ALA A 90 -5.71 -7.84 -2.16
CA ALA A 90 -5.06 -7.80 -0.86
C ALA A 90 -5.56 -8.91 0.07
N ALA A 91 -6.88 -9.17 0.10
CA ALA A 91 -7.51 -10.23 0.88
C ALA A 91 -6.95 -11.61 0.52
N LYS A 92 -6.92 -11.96 -0.77
CA LYS A 92 -6.39 -13.23 -1.27
C LYS A 92 -4.92 -13.45 -0.91
N LEU A 93 -4.12 -12.38 -0.97
CA LEU A 93 -2.69 -12.41 -0.65
C LEU A 93 -2.39 -12.19 0.84
N LYS A 94 -3.41 -11.93 1.66
CA LYS A 94 -3.29 -11.64 3.11
C LYS A 94 -2.41 -10.43 3.41
N PHE A 95 -2.40 -9.44 2.52
CA PHE A 95 -1.72 -8.17 2.77
C PHE A 95 -2.63 -7.21 3.55
N PRO A 96 -2.08 -6.46 4.53
CA PRO A 96 -2.76 -5.30 5.08
C PRO A 96 -3.11 -4.33 3.96
N TYR A 97 -4.36 -3.86 3.93
CA TYR A 97 -4.87 -2.95 2.92
C TYR A 97 -5.10 -1.57 3.50
N TYR A 98 -4.50 -0.58 2.89
CA TYR A 98 -4.65 0.84 3.25
C TYR A 98 -5.29 1.58 2.09
N ARG A 99 -6.58 1.90 2.23
CA ARG A 99 -7.26 2.79 1.29
C ARG A 99 -7.18 4.21 1.80
N ILE A 100 -6.49 5.07 1.07
CA ILE A 100 -6.28 6.46 1.40
C ILE A 100 -7.00 7.31 0.34
N PRO A 101 -8.22 7.79 0.63
CA PRO A 101 -8.94 8.67 -0.29
C PRO A 101 -8.28 10.05 -0.28
N LEU A 102 -7.89 10.52 -1.46
CA LEU A 102 -7.30 11.83 -1.64
C LEU A 102 -8.38 12.83 -2.05
N SER A 103 -8.32 14.02 -1.48
CA SER A 103 -9.20 15.14 -1.83
C SER A 103 -8.42 16.44 -1.72
N GLY A 104 -8.98 17.52 -2.22
CA GLY A 104 -8.36 18.85 -2.08
C GLY A 104 -8.21 19.34 -0.64
N GLU A 105 -8.88 18.72 0.32
CA GLU A 105 -8.81 19.05 1.75
C GLU A 105 -7.78 18.20 2.52
N VAL A 106 -7.31 17.08 1.92
CA VAL A 106 -6.30 16.22 2.54
C VAL A 106 -4.98 16.96 2.55
N ARG A 107 -4.41 17.10 3.75
CA ARG A 107 -3.11 17.74 3.94
C ARG A 107 -2.02 16.68 4.09
N ASP A 108 -0.80 17.07 3.79
CA ASP A 108 0.41 16.28 3.98
C ASP A 108 0.54 15.74 5.42
N VAL A 109 0.25 16.56 6.43
CA VAL A 109 0.24 16.15 7.86
C VAL A 109 -0.68 14.95 8.14
N THR A 110 -1.80 14.82 7.45
CA THR A 110 -2.71 13.69 7.62
C THR A 110 -2.12 12.41 7.05
N LEU A 111 -1.40 12.54 5.95
CA LEU A 111 -0.74 11.41 5.27
C LEU A 111 0.56 11.01 5.93
N LEU A 112 1.42 12.00 6.23
CA LEU A 112 2.76 11.78 6.73
C LEU A 112 2.78 11.60 8.25
N GLY A 113 2.03 12.41 8.96
CA GLY A 113 1.99 12.45 10.40
C GLY A 113 2.30 13.84 10.96
N SER A 114 2.20 13.96 12.27
CA SER A 114 2.45 15.21 12.97
C SER A 114 2.91 14.97 14.40
N VAL A 115 3.49 16.00 14.98
CA VAL A 115 3.82 16.01 16.42
C VAL A 115 2.54 16.23 17.21
N GLN A 116 2.21 15.30 18.08
CA GLN A 116 1.09 15.38 19.01
C GLN A 116 1.58 15.70 20.42
N LEU A 117 0.80 16.49 21.17
CA LEU A 117 1.08 16.82 22.55
C LEU A 117 0.30 15.90 23.47
N TYR A 118 1.00 15.22 24.36
CA TYR A 118 0.41 14.34 25.37
C TYR A 118 0.71 14.88 26.77
N GLY A 119 -0.27 14.82 27.67
CA GLY A 119 -0.03 15.11 29.08
C GLY A 119 0.82 14.00 29.72
N ASP A 120 1.87 14.37 30.46
CA ASP A 120 2.76 13.42 31.15
C ASP A 120 2.17 12.84 32.46
N GLY A 121 0.93 13.18 32.80
CA GLY A 121 0.26 12.77 34.02
C GLY A 121 0.80 13.46 35.30
N LYS A 122 1.81 14.32 35.17
CA LYS A 122 2.45 15.06 36.28
C LYS A 122 2.31 16.58 36.17
N GLY A 123 1.43 17.02 35.25
CA GLY A 123 1.18 18.43 34.97
C GLY A 123 2.08 19.03 33.87
N GLY A 124 2.93 18.26 33.25
CA GLY A 124 3.73 18.64 32.09
C GLY A 124 3.12 18.14 30.80
N THR A 125 3.73 18.53 29.67
CA THR A 125 3.34 18.10 28.31
C THR A 125 4.55 17.50 27.62
N GLU A 126 4.37 16.33 27.03
CA GLU A 126 5.36 15.65 26.19
C GLU A 126 4.91 15.69 24.73
N SER A 127 5.82 16.00 23.82
CA SER A 127 5.56 15.95 22.40
C SER A 127 6.03 14.61 21.82
N ARG A 128 5.14 13.93 21.10
CA ARG A 128 5.46 12.67 20.42
C ARG A 128 5.06 12.75 18.96
N TRP A 129 5.89 12.19 18.12
CA TRP A 129 5.53 12.01 16.70
C TRP A 129 4.47 10.94 16.58
N GLN A 130 3.42 11.22 15.79
CA GLN A 130 2.40 10.25 15.41
C GLN A 130 2.38 10.10 13.89
N ASP A 131 2.61 8.88 13.41
CA ASP A 131 2.58 8.57 11.99
C ASP A 131 1.19 8.78 11.39
N GLY A 132 1.17 9.37 10.22
CA GLY A 132 0.00 9.42 9.36
C GLY A 132 -0.30 8.06 8.72
N GLU A 133 -1.39 8.00 7.98
CA GLU A 133 -1.88 6.72 7.45
C GLU A 133 -0.93 6.12 6.40
N LEU A 134 -0.36 6.97 5.52
CA LEU A 134 0.62 6.55 4.53
C LEU A 134 1.91 6.08 5.20
N THR A 135 2.44 6.85 6.16
CA THR A 135 3.66 6.47 6.90
C THR A 135 3.50 5.13 7.61
N ARG A 136 2.36 4.91 8.28
CA ARG A 136 2.05 3.61 8.91
C ARG A 136 2.04 2.46 7.90
N ALA A 137 1.46 2.68 6.72
CA ALA A 137 1.44 1.67 5.67
C ALA A 137 2.86 1.32 5.21
N LEU A 138 3.74 2.32 5.06
CA LEU A 138 5.11 2.16 4.56
C LEU A 138 6.09 1.52 5.55
N ARG A 139 5.77 1.49 6.85
CA ARG A 139 6.64 0.85 7.85
C ARG A 139 6.68 -0.67 7.78
N GLY A 140 5.88 -1.29 6.93
CA GLY A 140 5.89 -2.75 6.74
C GLY A 140 5.16 -3.18 5.47
N PRO A 141 5.02 -4.49 5.23
CA PRO A 141 4.36 -5.00 4.03
C PRO A 141 2.89 -4.60 4.02
N ALA A 142 2.45 -3.95 2.96
CA ALA A 142 1.08 -3.51 2.77
C ALA A 142 0.77 -3.27 1.29
N ILE A 143 -0.52 -3.31 0.93
CA ILE A 143 -1.03 -2.78 -0.33
C ILE A 143 -1.67 -1.42 -0.02
N VAL A 144 -1.17 -0.38 -0.66
CA VAL A 144 -1.66 0.99 -0.51
C VAL A 144 -2.43 1.38 -1.77
N ASN A 145 -3.68 1.76 -1.58
CA ASN A 145 -4.54 2.31 -2.63
C ASN A 145 -4.76 3.80 -2.39
N LEU A 146 -4.13 4.63 -3.21
CA LEU A 146 -4.36 6.07 -3.25
C LEU A 146 -5.55 6.34 -4.17
N SER A 147 -6.76 6.36 -3.61
CA SER A 147 -7.96 6.60 -4.41
C SER A 147 -8.19 8.10 -4.65
N GLU A 148 -8.81 8.42 -5.80
CA GLU A 148 -9.10 9.79 -6.23
C GLU A 148 -7.84 10.67 -6.36
N LEU A 149 -6.75 10.14 -6.90
CA LEU A 149 -5.47 10.84 -7.05
C LEU A 149 -5.59 12.16 -7.82
N ASN A 150 -6.55 12.24 -8.75
CA ASN A 150 -6.88 13.45 -9.53
C ASN A 150 -7.46 14.60 -8.68
N ALA A 151 -7.98 14.30 -7.50
CA ALA A 151 -8.54 15.29 -6.57
C ALA A 151 -7.51 15.77 -5.53
N ALA A 152 -6.31 15.21 -5.53
CA ALA A 152 -5.27 15.54 -4.57
C ALA A 152 -4.75 16.98 -4.78
N GLY A 153 -4.52 17.69 -3.67
CA GLY A 153 -3.85 18.99 -3.70
C GLY A 153 -2.37 18.88 -4.11
N PRO A 154 -1.78 19.97 -4.65
CA PRO A 154 -0.40 19.96 -5.13
C PRO A 154 0.61 19.60 -4.02
N GLU A 155 0.37 19.97 -2.77
CA GLU A 155 1.23 19.64 -1.62
C GLU A 155 1.34 18.13 -1.42
N VAL A 156 0.20 17.43 -1.48
CA VAL A 156 0.13 15.98 -1.40
C VAL A 156 0.85 15.32 -2.57
N LEU A 157 0.65 15.82 -3.79
CA LEU A 157 1.32 15.31 -4.98
C LEU A 157 2.84 15.48 -4.89
N PHE A 158 3.35 16.58 -4.36
CA PHE A 158 4.78 16.77 -4.13
C PHE A 158 5.34 15.79 -3.09
N ALA A 159 4.62 15.55 -1.99
CA ALA A 159 5.02 14.56 -1.00
C ALA A 159 5.08 13.15 -1.59
N LEU A 160 4.10 12.80 -2.43
CA LEU A 160 4.05 11.51 -3.11
C LEU A 160 5.12 11.37 -4.21
N HIS A 161 5.59 12.46 -4.82
CA HIS A 161 6.55 12.42 -5.92
C HIS A 161 7.86 11.71 -5.51
N SER A 162 8.44 12.07 -4.37
CA SER A 162 9.67 11.44 -3.87
C SER A 162 9.48 9.96 -3.49
N LEU A 163 8.27 9.60 -3.06
CA LEU A 163 7.90 8.22 -2.76
C LEU A 163 7.75 7.39 -4.04
N LEU A 164 7.13 7.96 -5.07
CA LEU A 164 6.85 7.26 -6.33
C LEU A 164 8.03 7.27 -7.30
N ASP A 165 9.09 8.03 -7.02
CA ASP A 165 10.33 8.03 -7.78
C ASP A 165 11.19 6.78 -7.45
N ARG A 166 12.24 6.58 -8.21
CA ARG A 166 13.25 5.51 -8.02
C ARG A 166 13.88 5.48 -6.63
N HIS A 167 13.92 6.62 -5.94
CA HIS A 167 14.49 6.73 -4.60
C HIS A 167 13.63 6.06 -3.51
N ARG A 168 12.32 5.93 -3.73
CA ARG A 168 11.37 5.24 -2.81
C ARG A 168 11.44 5.75 -1.38
N LYS A 169 11.73 7.02 -1.19
CA LYS A 169 11.91 7.63 0.12
C LYS A 169 10.84 8.68 0.35
N LEU A 170 10.26 8.63 1.52
CA LEU A 170 9.37 9.64 2.04
C LEU A 170 10.08 10.33 3.20
N GLU A 171 10.38 11.60 3.05
CA GLU A 171 10.96 12.41 4.12
C GLU A 171 9.83 12.93 5.00
N LEU A 172 9.93 12.65 6.30
CA LEU A 172 8.96 13.08 7.28
C LEU A 172 9.36 14.42 7.91
N PRO A 173 8.40 15.24 8.35
CA PRO A 173 8.68 16.51 9.01
C PRO A 173 9.53 16.41 10.30
N ASN A 174 9.61 15.23 10.91
CA ASN A 174 10.46 14.96 12.05
C ASN A 174 11.94 14.67 11.68
N GLY A 175 12.29 14.73 10.39
CA GLY A 175 13.63 14.43 9.87
C GLY A 175 13.93 12.94 9.65
N GLU A 176 12.97 12.05 9.95
CA GLU A 176 13.07 10.63 9.61
C GLU A 176 12.74 10.40 8.13
N ALA A 177 13.41 9.47 7.49
CA ALA A 177 13.05 9.03 6.15
C ALA A 177 12.50 7.60 6.19
N VAL A 178 11.28 7.42 5.69
CA VAL A 178 10.67 6.11 5.53
C VAL A 178 10.84 5.67 4.09
N SER A 179 11.37 4.48 3.87
CA SER A 179 11.49 3.88 2.55
C SER A 179 10.72 2.57 2.51
N TYR A 180 10.00 2.34 1.43
CA TYR A 180 9.46 1.01 1.22
C TYR A 180 10.46 0.16 0.42
N THR A 181 10.96 -0.87 1.05
CA THR A 181 11.83 -1.86 0.40
C THR A 181 11.04 -3.07 -0.09
N HIS A 182 9.77 -3.20 0.28
CA HIS A 182 9.02 -4.44 0.20
C HIS A 182 7.66 -4.37 -0.53
N LEU A 183 7.50 -3.47 -1.49
CA LEU A 183 6.47 -3.65 -2.53
C LEU A 183 6.93 -4.66 -3.59
N THR A 184 8.12 -5.21 -3.44
CA THR A 184 8.56 -6.37 -4.19
C THR A 184 8.43 -7.59 -3.29
N LEU A 185 7.60 -8.52 -3.70
CA LEU A 185 7.53 -9.85 -3.12
C LEU A 185 8.91 -10.47 -3.00
N PRO A 186 9.18 -11.24 -1.95
CA PRO A 186 10.40 -12.01 -1.86
C PRO A 186 10.44 -12.97 -3.04
N THR A 187 11.28 -12.68 -3.99
CA THR A 187 11.60 -13.60 -5.07
C THR A 187 12.73 -14.49 -4.60
N LYS A 188 12.48 -15.80 -4.58
CA LYS A 188 13.57 -16.77 -4.62
C LYS A 188 14.31 -16.68 -5.95
#